data_f13d5fec5b4ab42756a488b79acff35d
#
_entry.id   f13d5fec5b4ab42756a488b79acff35d
#
_cell.length_a   1.000
_cell.length_b   1.000
_cell.length_c   1.000
_cell.angle_alpha   90.00
_cell.angle_beta   90.00
_cell.angle_gamma   90.00
#
_symmetry.space_group_name_H-M   'P 1'
#
loop_
_entity.id
_entity.type
_entity.pdbx_description
1 polymer ?
#
loop_
_entity_poly.entity_id
_entity_poly.type
_entity_poly.pdbx_seq_one_letter_code
_entity_poly.pdbx_strand_id
1 'polypeptide(L)'
;MSIVNRSEGYNPDFDLDIERGWVAEEELRAVLGELFTGGDRVEVKRDDRALETGNVYLEKSHKPRGSDIYKPSGLKDTKAEYFGFKIGNVLLVAPTQAWRYVGNKYGEPKACVVGDNPTKGAVVPLIDLIVRLSQAPF
;
A
#
# COMPACT_ATOMS: atom_id res chain seq x y z
N MET A 1 -28.78 3.36 4.70
CA MET A 1 -28.24 3.09 6.05
C MET A 1 -29.35 2.64 6.95
N SER A 2 -29.27 1.47 7.52
CA SER A 2 -30.28 0.98 8.46
C SER A 2 -30.14 1.70 9.81
N ILE A 3 -31.26 2.15 10.34
CA ILE A 3 -31.30 2.76 11.66
C ILE A 3 -31.56 1.65 12.67
N VAL A 4 -30.61 1.43 13.56
CA VAL A 4 -30.81 0.48 14.65
C VAL A 4 -31.62 1.16 15.77
N ASN A 5 -32.74 0.58 16.12
CA ASN A 5 -33.55 1.07 17.23
C ASN A 5 -32.89 0.64 18.55
N ARG A 6 -32.27 1.57 19.24
CA ARG A 6 -31.57 1.32 20.50
C ARG A 6 -32.53 1.03 21.69
N SER A 7 -33.84 1.31 21.54
CA SER A 7 -34.80 1.04 22.61
C SER A 7 -35.13 -0.45 22.78
N GLU A 8 -34.84 -1.27 21.77
CA GLU A 8 -35.15 -2.70 21.79
C GLU A 8 -33.94 -3.61 22.11
N GLY A 9 -32.80 -3.04 22.45
CA GLY A 9 -31.62 -3.81 22.80
C GLY A 9 -30.38 -2.98 22.54
N TYR A 10 -29.92 -2.26 23.54
CA TYR A 10 -28.66 -1.53 23.46
C TYR A 10 -27.52 -2.50 23.25
N ASN A 11 -26.79 -2.32 22.14
CA ASN A 11 -25.59 -3.08 21.82
C ASN A 11 -24.36 -2.19 21.96
N PRO A 12 -23.53 -2.35 23.00
CA PRO A 12 -22.33 -1.55 23.19
C PRO A 12 -21.31 -1.76 22.07
N ASP A 13 -21.28 -2.93 21.39
CA ASP A 13 -20.40 -3.18 20.28
C ASP A 13 -20.75 -2.29 19.06
N PHE A 14 -22.00 -1.94 18.91
CA PHE A 14 -22.45 -1.03 17.84
C PHE A 14 -21.86 0.38 18.01
N ASP A 15 -21.81 0.90 19.24
CA ASP A 15 -21.20 2.21 19.49
C ASP A 15 -19.67 2.20 19.25
N LEU A 16 -19.00 1.10 19.59
CA LEU A 16 -17.58 0.91 19.26
C LEU A 16 -17.37 0.85 17.75
N ASP A 17 -18.27 0.21 17.02
CA ASP A 17 -18.17 0.12 15.57
C ASP A 17 -18.38 1.47 14.91
N ILE A 18 -19.30 2.32 15.41
CA ILE A 18 -19.46 3.69 14.93
C ILE A 18 -18.19 4.50 15.19
N GLU A 19 -17.61 4.42 16.37
CA GLU A 19 -16.41 5.15 16.75
C GLU A 19 -15.24 4.72 15.86
N ARG A 20 -15.05 3.43 15.64
CA ARG A 20 -14.03 2.89 14.71
C ARG A 20 -14.24 3.38 13.28
N GLY A 21 -15.51 3.45 12.85
CA GLY A 21 -15.86 4.00 11.54
C GLY A 21 -15.46 5.46 11.39
N TRP A 22 -15.68 6.27 12.41
CA TRP A 22 -15.26 7.68 12.38
C TRP A 22 -13.74 7.85 12.32
N VAL A 23 -12.99 7.03 13.08
CA VAL A 23 -11.52 7.02 13.03
C VAL A 23 -11.05 6.66 11.63
N ALA A 24 -11.63 5.65 11.01
CA ALA A 24 -11.29 5.24 9.65
C ALA A 24 -11.61 6.33 8.61
N GLU A 25 -12.74 7.03 8.76
CA GLU A 25 -13.09 8.16 7.89
C GLU A 25 -12.10 9.31 8.01
N GLU A 26 -11.68 9.65 9.22
CA GLU A 26 -10.69 10.70 9.47
C GLU A 26 -9.33 10.33 8.84
N GLU A 27 -8.90 9.09 8.99
CA GLU A 27 -7.68 8.61 8.37
C GLU A 27 -7.76 8.69 6.85
N LEU A 28 -8.88 8.24 6.27
CA LEU A 28 -9.09 8.29 4.83
C LEU A 28 -9.12 9.72 4.30
N ARG A 29 -9.77 10.65 5.01
CA ARG A 29 -9.78 12.08 4.64
C ARG A 29 -8.38 12.66 4.64
N ALA A 30 -7.56 12.33 5.62
CA ALA A 30 -6.17 12.79 5.69
C ALA A 30 -5.37 12.29 4.49
N VAL A 31 -5.48 11.00 4.15
CA VAL A 31 -4.81 10.41 3.00
C VAL A 31 -5.28 11.04 1.69
N LEU A 32 -6.59 11.20 1.50
CA LEU A 32 -7.16 11.81 0.30
C LEU A 32 -6.73 13.28 0.17
N GLY A 33 -6.70 14.02 1.28
CA GLY A 33 -6.22 15.39 1.30
C GLY A 33 -4.79 15.50 0.79
N GLU A 34 -3.89 14.64 1.25
CA GLU A 34 -2.51 14.60 0.78
C GLU A 34 -2.40 14.24 -0.71
N LEU A 35 -3.20 13.29 -1.18
CA LEU A 35 -3.24 12.90 -2.61
C LEU A 35 -3.67 14.08 -3.49
N PHE A 36 -4.69 14.83 -3.09
CA PHE A 36 -5.21 15.95 -3.87
C PHE A 36 -4.34 17.20 -3.79
N THR A 37 -3.64 17.41 -2.69
CA THR A 37 -2.77 18.58 -2.51
C THR A 37 -1.33 18.34 -2.98
N GLY A 38 -0.99 17.09 -3.36
CA GLY A 38 0.35 16.74 -3.77
C GLY A 38 1.36 16.73 -2.64
N GLY A 39 0.92 16.44 -1.41
CA GLY A 39 1.79 16.35 -0.24
C GLY A 39 2.78 15.16 -0.32
N ASP A 40 3.84 15.24 0.48
CA ASP A 40 4.91 14.24 0.50
C ASP A 40 4.59 13.00 1.36
N ARG A 41 3.44 13.01 2.05
CA ARG A 41 3.08 11.93 2.98
C ARG A 41 2.56 10.68 2.28
N VAL A 42 2.10 10.80 1.05
CA VAL A 42 1.53 9.70 0.27
C VAL A 42 2.25 9.59 -1.06
N GLU A 43 2.77 8.42 -1.33
CA GLU A 43 3.36 8.09 -2.63
C GLU A 43 2.51 7.02 -3.32
N VAL A 44 2.09 7.28 -4.55
CA VAL A 44 1.29 6.33 -5.34
C VAL A 44 2.04 5.96 -6.60
N LYS A 45 2.16 4.68 -6.83
CA LYS A 45 2.70 4.11 -8.07
C LYS A 45 1.57 3.52 -8.91
N ARG A 46 1.74 3.53 -10.20
CA ARG A 46 0.87 2.85 -11.14
C ARG A 46 1.49 1.53 -11.55
N ASP A 47 0.73 0.46 -11.48
CA ASP A 47 1.18 -0.86 -11.93
C ASP A 47 0.14 -1.45 -12.90
N ASP A 48 0.31 -1.13 -14.17
CA ASP A 48 -0.58 -1.63 -15.23
C ASP A 48 -0.36 -3.11 -15.53
N ARG A 49 0.83 -3.62 -15.25
CA ARG A 49 1.17 -5.02 -15.51
C ARG A 49 0.58 -5.97 -14.48
N ALA A 50 0.19 -5.46 -13.33
CA ALA A 50 -0.38 -6.29 -12.26
C ALA A 50 -1.65 -7.02 -12.70
N LEU A 51 -2.48 -6.41 -13.55
CA LEU A 51 -3.68 -7.05 -14.08
C LEU A 51 -3.38 -8.21 -15.03
N GLU A 52 -2.28 -8.14 -15.76
CA GLU A 52 -1.86 -9.19 -16.69
C GLU A 52 -1.15 -10.34 -15.97
N THR A 53 -0.28 -10.00 -15.03
CA THR A 53 0.56 -10.98 -14.34
C THR A 53 -0.08 -11.57 -13.08
N GLY A 54 -1.08 -10.89 -12.51
CA GLY A 54 -1.65 -11.22 -11.21
C GLY A 54 -0.74 -10.87 -10.03
N ASN A 55 0.32 -10.09 -10.25
CA ASN A 55 1.32 -9.76 -9.25
C ASN A 55 1.61 -8.26 -9.23
N VAL A 56 1.88 -7.74 -8.04
CA VAL A 56 2.44 -6.39 -7.84
C VAL A 56 3.94 -6.51 -7.64
N TYR A 57 4.67 -5.59 -8.21
CA TYR A 57 6.11 -5.49 -8.07
C TYR A 57 6.47 -4.38 -7.08
N LEU A 58 7.11 -4.75 -5.98
CA LEU A 58 7.56 -3.83 -4.94
C LEU A 58 9.05 -3.56 -5.10
N GLU A 59 9.39 -2.49 -5.80
CA GLU A 59 10.78 -2.10 -6.02
C GLU A 59 11.48 -1.79 -4.69
N LYS A 60 12.67 -2.33 -4.52
CA LYS A 60 13.52 -2.11 -3.33
C LYS A 60 14.84 -1.43 -3.66
N SER A 61 15.35 -1.65 -4.86
CA SER A 61 16.61 -1.05 -5.30
C SER A 61 16.63 -0.89 -6.81
N HIS A 62 17.48 0.00 -7.27
CA HIS A 62 17.73 0.20 -8.68
C HIS A 62 19.24 0.33 -8.93
N LYS A 63 19.63 0.07 -10.15
CA LYS A 63 21.00 0.25 -10.59
C LYS A 63 21.05 1.52 -11.44
N PRO A 64 21.63 2.61 -10.93
CA PRO A 64 21.74 3.83 -11.71
C PRO A 64 22.55 3.62 -12.99
N ARG A 65 22.23 4.37 -14.03
CA ARG A 65 22.93 4.32 -15.29
C ARG A 65 24.43 4.62 -15.10
N GLY A 66 25.27 3.74 -15.63
CA GLY A 66 26.72 3.86 -15.47
C GLY A 66 27.27 3.38 -14.13
N SER A 67 26.43 2.78 -13.27
CA SER A 67 26.85 2.20 -11.99
C SER A 67 26.69 0.68 -12.01
N ASP A 68 27.59 -0.01 -11.32
CA ASP A 68 27.51 -1.45 -11.10
C ASP A 68 26.89 -1.81 -9.75
N ILE A 69 26.47 -0.81 -8.98
CA ILE A 69 25.96 -0.97 -7.62
C ILE A 69 24.48 -0.64 -7.57
N TYR A 70 23.69 -1.53 -6.95
CA TYR A 70 22.30 -1.26 -6.64
C TYR A 70 22.17 -0.32 -5.45
N LYS A 71 21.31 0.70 -5.60
CA LYS A 71 21.00 1.67 -4.54
C LYS A 71 19.54 1.51 -4.09
N PRO A 72 19.25 1.77 -2.81
CA PRO A 72 17.88 1.74 -2.32
C PRO A 72 16.96 2.64 -3.15
N SER A 73 15.78 2.13 -3.47
CA SER A 73 14.74 2.88 -4.19
C SER A 73 13.36 2.31 -3.84
N GLY A 74 12.32 2.93 -4.36
CA GLY A 74 10.96 2.49 -4.12
C GLY A 74 10.64 2.41 -2.63
N LEU A 75 10.18 1.28 -2.16
CA LEU A 75 9.80 1.08 -0.75
C LEU A 75 10.94 1.26 0.25
N LYS A 76 12.17 0.99 -0.14
CA LYS A 76 13.32 1.16 0.75
C LYS A 76 13.72 2.61 0.95
N ASP A 77 13.48 3.44 -0.04
CA ASP A 77 13.93 4.83 -0.07
C ASP A 77 12.82 5.84 0.25
N THR A 78 11.58 5.50 0.03
CA THR A 78 10.48 6.44 0.25
C THR A 78 10.41 6.90 1.71
N LYS A 79 10.17 8.19 1.87
CA LYS A 79 9.91 8.82 3.18
C LYS A 79 8.41 9.05 3.41
N ALA A 80 7.57 8.67 2.46
CA ALA A 80 6.14 8.79 2.60
C ALA A 80 5.62 7.90 3.73
N GLU A 81 4.66 8.39 4.48
CA GLU A 81 4.00 7.63 5.54
C GLU A 81 3.05 6.58 4.98
N TYR A 82 2.42 6.90 3.86
CA TYR A 82 1.52 6.01 3.13
C TYR A 82 2.05 5.75 1.74
N PHE A 83 1.84 4.53 1.30
CA PHE A 83 2.24 4.09 -0.02
C PHE A 83 1.08 3.37 -0.68
N GLY A 84 0.94 3.49 -1.98
CA GLY A 84 -0.15 2.87 -2.68
C GLY A 84 0.15 2.51 -4.12
N PHE A 85 -0.73 1.70 -4.68
CA PHE A 85 -0.74 1.34 -6.09
C PHE A 85 -2.08 1.63 -6.70
N LYS A 86 -2.06 2.25 -7.86
CA LYS A 86 -3.20 2.27 -8.76
C LYS A 86 -3.10 1.08 -9.70
N ILE A 87 -4.07 0.17 -9.60
CA ILE A 87 -4.15 -1.06 -10.38
C ILE A 87 -5.50 -1.05 -11.10
N GLY A 88 -5.49 -0.74 -12.39
CA GLY A 88 -6.73 -0.51 -13.12
C GLY A 88 -7.55 0.61 -12.47
N ASN A 89 -8.78 0.31 -12.09
CA ASN A 89 -9.68 1.25 -11.41
C ASN A 89 -9.57 1.21 -9.89
N VAL A 90 -8.66 0.42 -9.34
CA VAL A 90 -8.51 0.26 -7.90
C VAL A 90 -7.31 1.04 -7.40
N LEU A 91 -7.48 1.74 -6.30
CA LEU A 91 -6.41 2.41 -5.57
C LEU A 91 -6.26 1.73 -4.21
N LEU A 92 -5.12 1.08 -4.01
CA LEU A 92 -4.76 0.45 -2.74
C LEU A 92 -3.75 1.34 -2.02
N VAL A 93 -4.16 1.90 -0.88
CA VAL A 93 -3.28 2.71 -0.04
C VAL A 93 -3.21 2.10 1.35
N ALA A 94 -2.02 1.99 1.86
CA ALA A 94 -1.75 1.47 3.20
C ALA A 94 -0.53 2.19 3.78
N PRO A 95 -0.32 2.15 5.10
CA PRO A 95 0.91 2.65 5.68
C PRO A 95 2.14 2.02 5.02
N THR A 96 3.15 2.82 4.78
CA THR A 96 4.39 2.35 4.13
C THR A 96 5.02 1.18 4.86
N GLN A 97 4.93 1.15 6.19
CA GLN A 97 5.41 0.04 7.00
C GLN A 97 4.70 -1.28 6.69
N ALA A 98 3.40 -1.23 6.38
CA ALA A 98 2.66 -2.42 5.97
C ALA A 98 3.19 -2.98 4.65
N TRP A 99 3.45 -2.12 3.68
CA TRP A 99 4.05 -2.52 2.41
C TRP A 99 5.45 -3.12 2.58
N ARG A 100 6.27 -2.53 3.45
CA ARG A 100 7.61 -3.06 3.77
C ARG A 100 7.52 -4.44 4.40
N TYR A 101 6.60 -4.62 5.33
CA TYR A 101 6.34 -5.93 5.94
C TYR A 101 5.99 -6.99 4.89
N VAL A 102 5.06 -6.68 4.01
CA VAL A 102 4.66 -7.58 2.91
C VAL A 102 5.84 -7.86 1.99
N GLY A 103 6.57 -6.83 1.59
CA GLY A 103 7.73 -7.00 0.73
C GLY A 103 8.81 -7.91 1.34
N ASN A 104 9.01 -7.85 2.64
CA ASN A 104 9.96 -8.71 3.33
C ASN A 104 9.49 -10.17 3.44
N LYS A 105 8.18 -10.40 3.47
CA LYS A 105 7.60 -11.75 3.51
C LYS A 105 7.77 -12.52 2.20
N TYR A 106 7.86 -11.85 1.07
CA TYR A 106 7.95 -12.49 -0.25
C TYR A 106 9.39 -12.73 -0.73
N GLY A 107 10.31 -12.79 0.21
CA GLY A 107 11.64 -13.34 -0.01
C GLY A 107 12.64 -12.41 -0.68
N GLU A 108 13.66 -13.02 -1.28
CA GLU A 108 14.75 -12.32 -1.92
C GLU A 108 14.27 -11.48 -3.12
N PRO A 109 14.75 -10.24 -3.25
CA PRO A 109 14.40 -9.41 -4.38
C PRO A 109 14.80 -10.05 -5.71
N LYS A 110 13.85 -10.07 -6.64
CA LYS A 110 14.10 -10.55 -8.00
C LYS A 110 14.54 -9.38 -8.87
N ALA A 111 15.51 -9.64 -9.75
CA ALA A 111 15.92 -8.66 -10.72
C ALA A 111 14.84 -8.48 -11.79
N CYS A 112 14.58 -7.24 -12.13
CA CYS A 112 13.66 -6.87 -13.20
C CYS A 112 14.28 -5.70 -13.99
N VAL A 113 14.16 -5.74 -15.31
CA VAL A 113 14.62 -4.64 -16.15
C VAL A 113 13.38 -3.90 -16.66
N VAL A 114 13.26 -2.62 -16.28
CA VAL A 114 12.21 -1.73 -16.78
C VAL A 114 12.89 -0.70 -17.68
N GLY A 115 12.71 -0.83 -19.00
CA GLY A 115 13.47 -0.04 -19.95
C GLY A 115 14.97 -0.31 -19.79
N ASP A 116 15.77 0.76 -19.67
CA ASP A 116 17.22 0.67 -19.48
C ASP A 116 17.65 0.64 -18.00
N ASN A 117 16.70 0.53 -17.08
CA ASN A 117 16.97 0.63 -15.65
C ASN A 117 16.74 -0.71 -14.95
N PRO A 118 17.80 -1.46 -14.61
CA PRO A 118 17.67 -2.66 -13.80
C PRO A 118 17.20 -2.31 -12.39
N THR A 119 16.23 -3.06 -11.89
CA THR A 119 15.71 -2.95 -10.52
C THR A 119 15.70 -4.29 -9.84
N LYS A 120 15.61 -4.28 -8.52
CA LYS A 120 15.32 -5.46 -7.70
C LYS A 120 14.12 -5.17 -6.80
N GLY A 121 13.25 -6.14 -6.67
CA GLY A 121 12.06 -5.98 -5.85
C GLY A 121 11.37 -7.30 -5.57
N ALA A 122 10.37 -7.23 -4.70
CA ALA A 122 9.54 -8.38 -4.36
C ALA A 122 8.34 -8.46 -5.31
N VAL A 123 8.01 -9.67 -5.72
CA VAL A 123 6.81 -9.98 -6.51
C VAL A 123 5.74 -10.52 -5.57
N VAL A 124 4.62 -9.83 -5.46
CA VAL A 124 3.56 -10.17 -4.51
C VAL A 124 2.27 -10.48 -5.26
N PRO A 125 1.67 -11.67 -5.07
CA PRO A 125 0.39 -11.98 -5.70
C PRO A 125 -0.72 -11.02 -5.25
N LEU A 126 -1.48 -10.49 -6.21
CA LEU A 126 -2.61 -9.59 -5.92
C LEU A 126 -3.64 -10.22 -4.99
N ILE A 127 -3.90 -11.50 -5.17
CA ILE A 127 -4.89 -12.23 -4.37
C ILE A 127 -4.56 -12.24 -2.87
N ASP A 128 -3.28 -12.18 -2.52
CA ASP A 128 -2.83 -12.19 -1.14
C ASP A 128 -2.63 -10.79 -0.55
N LEU A 129 -2.59 -9.78 -1.41
CA LEU A 129 -2.09 -8.46 -1.06
C LEU A 129 -2.89 -7.79 0.07
N ILE A 130 -4.22 -7.76 -0.06
CA ILE A 130 -5.08 -7.10 0.94
C ILE A 130 -4.96 -7.80 2.30
N VAL A 131 -5.00 -9.13 2.30
CA VAL A 131 -4.88 -9.92 3.53
C VAL A 131 -3.53 -9.67 4.19
N ARG A 132 -2.46 -9.69 3.43
CA ARG A 132 -1.09 -9.48 3.95
C ARG A 132 -0.89 -8.07 4.48
N LEU A 133 -1.36 -7.06 3.77
CA LEU A 133 -1.29 -5.67 4.25
C LEU A 133 -2.08 -5.47 5.55
N SER A 134 -3.26 -6.07 5.67
CA SER A 134 -4.08 -5.96 6.86
C SER A 134 -3.51 -6.71 8.08
N GLN A 135 -2.64 -7.69 7.87
CA GLN A 135 -1.99 -8.47 8.92
C GLN A 135 -0.67 -7.85 9.41
N ALA A 136 -0.19 -6.82 8.75
CA ALA A 136 1.07 -6.20 9.12
C ALA A 136 1.00 -5.60 10.54
N PRO A 137 1.94 -5.90 11.43
CA PRO A 137 1.96 -5.34 12.77
C PRO A 137 2.44 -3.88 12.75
N PHE A 138 1.83 -3.08 13.59
CA PHE A 138 2.20 -1.68 13.83
C PHE A 138 2.39 -1.42 15.31
#